data_1fb95d54075ea4e5a7d280a46ca0e2ba
#
_entry.id   1fb95d54075ea4e5a7d280a46ca0e2ba
#
_cell.length_a   1.000
_cell.length_b   1.000
_cell.length_c   1.000
_cell.angle_alpha   90.00
_cell.angle_beta   90.00
_cell.angle_gamma   90.00
#
_symmetry.space_group_name_H-M   'P 1'
#
loop_
_entity.id
_entity.type
_entity.pdbx_description
1 polymer ?
#
loop_
_entity_poly.entity_id
_entity_poly.type
_entity_poly.pdbx_seq_one_letter_code
_entity_poly.pdbx_strand_id
1 'polypeptide(L)'
;YPFQLLDSNIATDYRKLMSLFGIGDRETNYSLLEELVIEGETAGRIKERYELEDGFGADDFLTLLFSLGFITLKSRAMGRYIFQIPNYVIRQLYFEYFRHELDRRARLGINSRELDNALYELGLGKIEKFVKEVDRVIKQMSNRDFRQFEEKHFKAIVLSLLSYMDYYYIKSEAEVSGKYPDIMLLKRNPFEEEIKSEYLFELKWARQGEEEKRLEEGREQVKKYMCLPEIREKQDMKFYVLV
;
A
#
# COMPACT_ATOMS: atom_id res chain seq x y z
N TYR A 1 7.07 9.39 -22.46
CA TYR A 1 6.17 9.28 -21.31
C TYR A 1 6.10 10.66 -20.66
N PRO A 2 4.92 11.21 -20.33
CA PRO A 2 4.85 12.51 -19.68
C PRO A 2 5.48 12.42 -18.30
N PHE A 3 6.38 13.37 -17.99
CA PHE A 3 7.09 13.50 -16.71
C PHE A 3 6.14 13.81 -15.52
N GLN A 4 4.91 14.17 -15.78
CA GLN A 4 3.87 14.39 -14.77
C GLN A 4 2.68 13.50 -15.08
N LEU A 5 2.66 12.32 -14.49
CA LEU A 5 1.43 11.51 -14.38
C LEU A 5 0.44 12.08 -13.33
N LEU A 6 0.84 13.10 -12.60
CA LEU A 6 -0.02 13.90 -11.73
C LEU A 6 -0.57 15.08 -12.53
N ASP A 7 -1.48 14.79 -13.44
CA ASP A 7 -2.36 15.78 -14.04
C ASP A 7 -3.15 16.49 -12.92
N SER A 8 -3.52 17.76 -13.14
CA SER A 8 -4.43 18.54 -12.28
C SER A 8 -5.72 17.77 -11.93
N ASN A 9 -6.11 16.83 -12.76
CA ASN A 9 -7.20 15.90 -12.54
C ASN A 9 -6.96 14.95 -11.35
N ILE A 10 -5.75 14.46 -11.13
CA ILE A 10 -5.44 13.54 -10.01
C ILE A 10 -5.53 14.27 -8.67
N ALA A 11 -5.06 15.51 -8.57
CA ALA A 11 -5.24 16.32 -7.38
C ALA A 11 -6.73 16.61 -7.09
N THR A 12 -7.55 16.69 -8.15
CA THR A 12 -9.00 16.80 -8.04
C THR A 12 -9.62 15.48 -7.58
N ASP A 13 -9.14 14.35 -8.09
CA ASP A 13 -9.62 13.02 -7.72
C ASP A 13 -9.23 12.65 -6.29
N TYR A 14 -8.04 13.04 -5.82
CA TYR A 14 -7.66 12.89 -4.42
C TYR A 14 -8.62 13.64 -3.49
N ARG A 15 -8.92 14.92 -3.78
CA ARG A 15 -9.89 15.71 -2.98
C ARG A 15 -11.28 15.12 -3.02
N LYS A 16 -11.72 14.59 -4.16
CA LYS A 16 -13.00 13.86 -4.28
C LYS A 16 -13.00 12.63 -3.40
N LEU A 17 -11.95 11.80 -3.48
CA LEU A 17 -11.81 10.61 -2.64
C LEU A 17 -11.89 10.96 -1.16
N MET A 18 -11.11 11.94 -0.69
CA MET A 18 -11.17 12.42 0.70
C MET A 18 -12.57 12.86 1.12
N SER A 19 -13.26 13.60 0.24
CA SER A 19 -14.63 14.07 0.49
C SER A 19 -15.61 12.90 0.62
N LEU A 20 -15.48 11.89 -0.23
CA LEU A 20 -16.30 10.68 -0.19
C LEU A 20 -16.15 9.92 1.13
N PHE A 21 -14.93 9.73 1.61
CA PHE A 21 -14.69 9.09 2.89
C PHE A 21 -15.24 9.86 4.10
N GLY A 22 -15.59 11.13 3.90
CA GLY A 22 -16.29 11.95 4.89
C GLY A 22 -17.81 11.80 4.92
N ILE A 23 -18.42 11.07 3.96
CA ILE A 23 -19.88 10.90 3.85
C ILE A 23 -20.32 9.73 4.74
N GLY A 24 -21.40 9.94 5.52
CA GLY A 24 -21.96 8.91 6.40
C GLY A 24 -21.05 8.57 7.58
N ASP A 25 -20.96 7.30 7.95
CA ASP A 25 -20.14 6.87 9.09
C ASP A 25 -18.68 6.70 8.72
N ARG A 26 -17.85 7.61 9.25
CA ARG A 26 -16.41 7.65 8.98
C ARG A 26 -15.66 6.41 9.46
N GLU A 27 -16.10 5.76 10.52
CA GLU A 27 -15.43 4.56 11.04
C GLU A 27 -15.67 3.37 10.11
N THR A 28 -16.90 3.20 9.65
CA THR A 28 -17.24 2.19 8.64
C THR A 28 -16.46 2.42 7.34
N ASN A 29 -16.40 3.67 6.86
CA ASN A 29 -15.65 4.02 5.65
C ASN A 29 -14.15 3.75 5.81
N TYR A 30 -13.59 4.05 6.99
CA TYR A 30 -12.18 3.77 7.26
C TYR A 30 -11.89 2.26 7.30
N SER A 31 -12.78 1.46 7.89
CA SER A 31 -12.62 0.00 7.87
C SER A 31 -12.64 -0.57 6.45
N LEU A 32 -13.48 -0.02 5.56
CA LEU A 32 -13.48 -0.38 4.14
C LEU A 32 -12.20 0.08 3.41
N LEU A 33 -11.66 1.25 3.79
CA LEU A 33 -10.36 1.70 3.28
C LEU A 33 -9.24 0.75 3.70
N GLU A 34 -9.20 0.37 4.97
CA GLU A 34 -8.21 -0.61 5.47
C GLU A 34 -8.32 -1.93 4.71
N GLU A 35 -9.53 -2.46 4.55
CA GLU A 35 -9.77 -3.70 3.81
C GLU A 35 -9.27 -3.60 2.36
N LEU A 36 -9.60 -2.52 1.64
CA LEU A 36 -9.13 -2.28 0.27
C LEU A 36 -7.60 -2.12 0.16
N VAL A 37 -6.99 -1.45 1.14
CA VAL A 37 -5.53 -1.21 1.13
C VAL A 37 -4.76 -2.46 1.54
N ILE A 38 -5.26 -3.20 2.53
CA ILE A 38 -4.58 -4.34 3.14
C ILE A 38 -4.83 -5.63 2.35
N GLU A 39 -6.10 -5.91 2.02
CA GLU A 39 -6.49 -7.14 1.31
C GLU A 39 -6.51 -6.96 -0.22
N GLY A 40 -6.49 -5.70 -0.70
CA GLY A 40 -6.62 -5.38 -2.12
C GLY A 40 -8.04 -5.51 -2.67
N GLU A 41 -8.98 -6.02 -1.88
CA GLU A 41 -10.37 -6.25 -2.25
C GLU A 41 -11.32 -6.11 -1.06
N THR A 42 -12.60 -5.88 -1.33
CA THR A 42 -13.66 -5.87 -0.33
C THR A 42 -14.96 -6.44 -0.90
N ALA A 43 -15.86 -6.91 -0.04
CA ALA A 43 -17.11 -7.53 -0.45
C ALA A 43 -18.32 -6.71 -0.02
N GLY A 44 -19.25 -6.48 -0.94
CA GLY A 44 -20.49 -5.75 -0.65
C GLY A 44 -21.58 -5.96 -1.68
N ARG A 45 -22.65 -5.19 -1.56
CA ARG A 45 -23.76 -5.18 -2.51
C ARG A 45 -23.80 -3.88 -3.29
N ILE A 46 -24.27 -3.93 -4.53
CA ILE A 46 -24.60 -2.74 -5.30
C ILE A 46 -26.07 -2.42 -5.04
N LYS A 47 -26.35 -1.22 -4.55
CA LYS A 47 -27.69 -0.70 -4.40
C LYS A 47 -28.09 0.07 -5.66
N GLU A 48 -29.26 -0.25 -6.20
CA GLU A 48 -29.80 0.45 -7.36
C GLU A 48 -30.39 1.83 -7.01
N ARG A 49 -30.75 2.03 -5.74
CA ARG A 49 -31.30 3.27 -5.22
C ARG A 49 -30.70 3.58 -3.84
N TYR A 50 -30.43 4.85 -3.60
CA TYR A 50 -30.06 5.36 -2.29
C TYR A 50 -31.33 5.71 -1.52
N GLU A 51 -31.62 5.01 -0.45
CA GLU A 51 -32.73 5.34 0.44
C GLU A 51 -32.16 6.24 1.55
N LEU A 52 -32.41 7.54 1.44
CA LEU A 52 -31.92 8.53 2.39
C LEU A 52 -32.53 8.36 3.81
N GLU A 53 -33.68 7.68 3.90
CA GLU A 53 -34.39 7.44 5.14
C GLU A 53 -33.74 6.33 5.99
N ASP A 54 -33.10 5.35 5.39
CA ASP A 54 -32.44 4.24 6.08
C ASP A 54 -30.97 4.55 6.50
N GLY A 55 -30.52 5.76 6.20
CA GLY A 55 -29.12 6.17 6.45
C GLY A 55 -28.15 5.65 5.38
N PHE A 56 -26.98 6.30 5.32
CA PHE A 56 -25.92 5.98 4.36
C PHE A 56 -24.96 4.96 4.98
N GLY A 57 -25.03 3.71 4.53
CA GLY A 57 -24.23 2.59 5.07
C GLY A 57 -23.09 2.13 4.16
N ALA A 58 -22.44 1.03 4.54
CA ALA A 58 -21.28 0.47 3.84
C ALA A 58 -21.58 0.13 2.35
N ASP A 59 -22.73 -0.51 2.07
CA ASP A 59 -23.10 -0.87 0.69
C ASP A 59 -23.41 0.38 -0.17
N ASP A 60 -23.94 1.46 0.44
CA ASP A 60 -24.13 2.74 -0.25
C ASP A 60 -22.80 3.37 -0.60
N PHE A 61 -21.86 3.35 0.33
CA PHE A 61 -20.53 3.87 0.12
C PHE A 61 -19.76 3.10 -0.96
N LEU A 62 -19.80 1.75 -0.95
CA LEU A 62 -19.22 0.92 -1.99
C LEU A 62 -19.87 1.17 -3.35
N THR A 63 -21.20 1.32 -3.40
CA THR A 63 -21.92 1.65 -4.62
C THR A 63 -21.48 3.01 -5.18
N LEU A 64 -21.28 4.01 -4.31
CA LEU A 64 -20.80 5.33 -4.68
C LEU A 64 -19.36 5.27 -5.23
N LEU A 65 -18.45 4.60 -4.54
CA LEU A 65 -17.07 4.41 -5.00
C LEU A 65 -17.02 3.69 -6.35
N PHE A 66 -17.86 2.67 -6.54
CA PHE A 66 -17.98 1.94 -7.80
C PHE A 66 -18.50 2.83 -8.93
N SER A 67 -19.56 3.59 -8.68
CA SER A 67 -20.17 4.48 -9.66
C SER A 67 -19.24 5.61 -10.12
N LEU A 68 -18.31 6.02 -9.25
CA LEU A 68 -17.31 7.05 -9.53
C LEU A 68 -15.98 6.48 -10.07
N GLY A 69 -15.87 5.16 -10.21
CA GLY A 69 -14.68 4.50 -10.75
C GLY A 69 -13.50 4.37 -9.78
N PHE A 70 -13.70 4.60 -8.48
CA PHE A 70 -12.66 4.40 -7.46
C PHE A 70 -12.46 2.93 -7.09
N ILE A 71 -13.46 2.08 -7.32
CA ILE A 71 -13.35 0.63 -7.24
C ILE A 71 -13.96 0.00 -8.49
N THR A 72 -13.59 -1.24 -8.80
CA THR A 72 -14.13 -2.01 -9.92
C THR A 72 -14.54 -3.40 -9.46
N LEU A 73 -15.38 -4.06 -10.24
CA LEU A 73 -15.80 -5.43 -9.98
C LEU A 73 -14.66 -6.41 -10.32
N LYS A 74 -14.33 -7.27 -9.38
CA LYS A 74 -13.43 -8.41 -9.58
C LYS A 74 -14.22 -9.68 -9.89
N SER A 75 -15.24 -9.97 -9.07
CA SER A 75 -16.05 -11.18 -9.20
C SER A 75 -17.38 -11.03 -8.45
N ARG A 76 -18.21 -12.08 -8.55
CA ARG A 76 -19.43 -12.23 -7.75
C ARG A 76 -19.40 -13.57 -7.04
N ALA A 77 -19.66 -13.57 -5.73
CA ALA A 77 -19.69 -14.76 -4.91
C ALA A 77 -20.84 -14.69 -3.90
N MET A 78 -21.66 -15.75 -3.82
CA MET A 78 -22.74 -15.89 -2.84
C MET A 78 -23.71 -14.69 -2.76
N GLY A 79 -24.03 -14.08 -3.90
CA GLY A 79 -24.94 -12.92 -3.97
C GLY A 79 -24.33 -11.58 -3.58
N ARG A 80 -23.02 -11.54 -3.27
CA ARG A 80 -22.25 -10.31 -3.04
C ARG A 80 -21.30 -10.08 -4.20
N TYR A 81 -20.92 -8.83 -4.41
CA TYR A 81 -19.87 -8.44 -5.34
C TYR A 81 -18.54 -8.33 -4.59
N ILE A 82 -17.49 -8.79 -5.23
CA ILE A 82 -16.11 -8.55 -4.78
C ILE A 82 -15.58 -7.38 -5.58
N PHE A 83 -15.19 -6.32 -4.89
CA PHE A 83 -14.63 -5.12 -5.48
C PHE A 83 -13.12 -5.11 -5.27
N GLN A 84 -12.41 -4.45 -6.18
CA GLN A 84 -10.97 -4.20 -6.09
C GLN A 84 -10.61 -2.81 -6.59
N ILE A 85 -9.41 -2.36 -6.29
CA ILE A 85 -8.88 -1.09 -6.81
C ILE A 85 -8.60 -1.25 -8.32
N PRO A 86 -9.11 -0.35 -9.19
CA PRO A 86 -9.14 -0.57 -10.65
C PRO A 86 -7.76 -0.52 -11.32
N ASN A 87 -6.86 0.31 -10.84
CA ASN A 87 -5.55 0.53 -11.45
C ASN A 87 -4.53 1.12 -10.48
N TYR A 88 -3.27 1.24 -10.98
CA TYR A 88 -2.15 1.74 -10.21
C TYR A 88 -2.35 3.18 -9.70
N VAL A 89 -2.92 4.08 -10.52
CA VAL A 89 -3.11 5.50 -10.17
C VAL A 89 -4.09 5.63 -9.00
N ILE A 90 -5.23 4.97 -9.10
CA ILE A 90 -6.22 4.95 -8.01
C ILE A 90 -5.64 4.29 -6.75
N ARG A 91 -4.82 3.25 -6.91
CA ARG A 91 -4.12 2.61 -5.77
C ARG A 91 -3.22 3.59 -5.03
N GLN A 92 -2.48 4.45 -5.74
CA GLN A 92 -1.66 5.49 -5.13
C GLN A 92 -2.50 6.47 -4.30
N LEU A 93 -3.67 6.88 -4.80
CA LEU A 93 -4.59 7.75 -4.06
C LEU A 93 -5.09 7.09 -2.77
N TYR A 94 -5.39 5.78 -2.80
CA TYR A 94 -5.80 5.04 -1.61
C TYR A 94 -4.68 4.94 -0.58
N PHE A 95 -3.45 4.65 -0.99
CA PHE A 95 -2.31 4.60 -0.06
C PHE A 95 -1.99 5.98 0.54
N GLU A 96 -2.06 7.04 -0.27
CA GLU A 96 -1.87 8.41 0.19
C GLU A 96 -2.93 8.79 1.24
N TYR A 97 -4.21 8.48 0.97
CA TYR A 97 -5.29 8.74 1.89
C TYR A 97 -5.19 7.88 3.16
N PHE A 98 -4.86 6.60 3.03
CA PHE A 98 -4.65 5.71 4.16
C PHE A 98 -3.52 6.21 5.07
N ARG A 99 -2.39 6.62 4.50
CA ARG A 99 -1.28 7.23 5.25
C ARG A 99 -1.73 8.49 6.01
N HIS A 100 -2.49 9.35 5.36
CA HIS A 100 -3.01 10.57 5.99
C HIS A 100 -3.94 10.26 7.16
N GLU A 101 -4.84 9.29 7.01
CA GLU A 101 -5.74 8.86 8.07
C GLU A 101 -4.99 8.15 9.21
N LEU A 102 -3.99 7.32 8.87
CA LEU A 102 -3.13 6.66 9.84
C LEU A 102 -2.37 7.70 10.69
N ASP A 103 -1.78 8.70 10.04
CA ASP A 103 -1.08 9.80 10.72
C ASP A 103 -2.02 10.59 11.64
N ARG A 104 -3.21 10.94 11.13
CA ARG A 104 -4.23 11.68 11.89
C ARG A 104 -4.72 10.92 13.11
N ARG A 105 -5.00 9.61 12.98
CA ARG A 105 -5.53 8.76 14.05
C ARG A 105 -4.50 8.43 15.11
N ALA A 106 -3.32 8.04 14.70
CA ALA A 106 -2.27 7.60 15.60
C ALA A 106 -1.24 8.70 15.95
N ARG A 107 -1.36 9.90 15.37
CA ARG A 107 -0.46 11.04 15.56
C ARG A 107 1.01 10.70 15.30
N LEU A 108 1.26 9.98 14.22
CA LEU A 108 2.57 9.39 13.92
C LEU A 108 3.60 10.39 13.39
N GLY A 109 3.19 11.60 12.99
CA GLY A 109 4.08 12.59 12.39
C GLY A 109 4.75 12.09 11.09
N ILE A 110 3.99 11.37 10.26
CA ILE A 110 4.52 10.71 9.04
C ILE A 110 4.93 11.75 7.97
N ASN A 111 4.30 12.91 7.95
CA ASN A 111 4.63 13.97 6.99
C ASN A 111 5.85 14.74 7.42
N SER A 112 6.98 14.08 7.54
CA SER A 112 8.18 14.68 8.08
C SER A 112 9.27 14.81 7.01
N ARG A 113 10.13 15.81 7.21
CA ARG A 113 11.36 15.97 6.44
C ARG A 113 12.26 14.73 6.56
N GLU A 114 12.12 13.99 7.63
CA GLU A 114 12.83 12.74 7.90
C GLU A 114 12.41 11.66 6.90
N LEU A 115 11.13 11.49 6.63
CA LEU A 115 10.64 10.54 5.63
C LEU A 115 11.12 10.93 4.23
N ASP A 116 11.04 12.22 3.85
CA ASP A 116 11.55 12.69 2.55
C ASP A 116 13.03 12.36 2.38
N ASN A 117 13.84 12.63 3.40
CA ASN A 117 15.27 12.30 3.38
C ASN A 117 15.52 10.78 3.31
N ALA A 118 14.72 9.99 4.02
CA ALA A 118 14.83 8.54 4.03
C ALA A 118 14.51 7.94 2.65
N LEU A 119 13.48 8.46 1.99
CA LEU A 119 13.11 8.04 0.64
C LEU A 119 14.13 8.50 -0.40
N TYR A 120 14.64 9.72 -0.30
CA TYR A 120 15.73 10.19 -1.16
C TYR A 120 16.98 9.29 -1.04
N GLU A 121 17.40 8.93 0.18
CA GLU A 121 18.53 8.02 0.38
C GLU A 121 18.22 6.61 -0.12
N LEU A 122 16.97 6.14 -0.03
CA LEU A 122 16.55 4.89 -0.64
C LEU A 122 16.79 4.93 -2.17
N GLY A 123 16.43 6.02 -2.84
CA GLY A 123 16.76 6.23 -4.26
C GLY A 123 18.26 6.13 -4.57
N LEU A 124 19.12 6.64 -3.67
CA LEU A 124 20.57 6.51 -3.76
C LEU A 124 21.13 5.12 -3.39
N GLY A 125 20.29 4.16 -3.09
CA GLY A 125 20.69 2.80 -2.75
C GLY A 125 20.93 2.55 -1.26
N LYS A 126 20.52 3.44 -0.36
CA LYS A 126 20.72 3.33 1.10
C LYS A 126 19.37 3.15 1.79
N ILE A 127 19.18 2.00 2.43
CA ILE A 127 17.89 1.63 3.05
C ILE A 127 17.77 2.04 4.53
N GLU A 128 18.87 2.32 5.21
CA GLU A 128 18.95 2.39 6.67
C GLU A 128 18.00 3.42 7.27
N LYS A 129 17.87 4.59 6.64
CA LYS A 129 16.95 5.62 7.13
C LYS A 129 15.50 5.23 6.91
N PHE A 130 15.18 4.59 5.79
CA PHE A 130 13.83 4.12 5.53
C PHE A 130 13.39 3.07 6.56
N VAL A 131 14.25 2.11 6.86
CA VAL A 131 13.97 1.09 7.91
C VAL A 131 13.75 1.76 9.28
N LYS A 132 14.55 2.79 9.62
CA LYS A 132 14.36 3.56 10.87
C LYS A 132 13.00 4.27 10.90
N GLU A 133 12.55 4.84 9.79
CA GLU A 133 11.23 5.47 9.72
C GLU A 133 10.10 4.46 9.86
N VAL A 134 10.21 3.29 9.23
CA VAL A 134 9.24 2.20 9.40
C VAL A 134 9.18 1.76 10.87
N ASP A 135 10.33 1.52 11.50
CA ASP A 135 10.45 1.14 12.91
C ASP A 135 9.87 2.23 13.84
N ARG A 136 10.13 3.51 13.54
CA ARG A 136 9.56 4.64 14.29
C ARG A 136 8.04 4.64 14.25
N VAL A 137 7.45 4.49 13.04
CA VAL A 137 6.00 4.48 12.85
C VAL A 137 5.38 3.30 13.62
N ILE A 138 5.94 2.11 13.50
CA ILE A 138 5.46 0.92 14.22
C ILE A 138 5.53 1.12 15.73
N LYS A 139 6.65 1.61 16.26
CA LYS A 139 6.82 1.85 17.70
C LYS A 139 5.87 2.91 18.28
N GLN A 140 5.40 3.83 17.46
CA GLN A 140 4.42 4.85 17.89
C GLN A 140 2.98 4.34 17.89
N MET A 141 2.70 3.23 17.22
CA MET A 141 1.39 2.60 17.29
C MET A 141 1.13 2.07 18.70
N SER A 142 -0.13 2.15 19.15
CA SER A 142 -0.47 1.72 20.50
C SER A 142 -0.46 0.19 20.63
N ASN A 143 -0.20 -0.32 21.87
CA ASN A 143 -0.31 -1.75 22.16
C ASN A 143 -1.70 -2.34 21.83
N ARG A 144 -2.74 -1.47 21.71
CA ARG A 144 -4.08 -1.89 21.33
C ARG A 144 -4.17 -2.19 19.85
N ASP A 145 -3.41 -1.48 19.02
CA ASP A 145 -3.33 -1.67 17.59
C ASP A 145 -2.61 -2.97 17.24
N PHE A 146 -1.68 -3.42 18.11
CA PHE A 146 -0.91 -4.66 17.92
C PHE A 146 -1.65 -5.96 18.27
N ARG A 147 -2.81 -5.91 18.95
CA ARG A 147 -3.52 -7.15 19.34
C ARG A 147 -3.97 -8.00 18.15
N GLN A 148 -4.21 -7.36 17.00
CA GLN A 148 -4.62 -8.00 15.76
C GLN A 148 -3.67 -7.67 14.61
N PHE A 149 -2.46 -7.20 14.93
CA PHE A 149 -1.48 -6.81 13.92
C PHE A 149 -0.88 -8.06 13.28
N GLU A 150 -0.93 -8.09 11.95
CA GLU A 150 -0.45 -9.19 11.11
C GLU A 150 0.47 -8.64 10.02
N GLU A 151 1.14 -9.52 9.28
CA GLU A 151 2.05 -9.20 8.19
C GLU A 151 1.41 -8.25 7.14
N LYS A 152 0.11 -8.44 6.85
CA LYS A 152 -0.63 -7.56 5.93
C LYS A 152 -0.73 -6.11 6.41
N HIS A 153 -0.88 -5.87 7.71
CA HIS A 153 -0.89 -4.52 8.29
C HIS A 153 0.50 -3.88 8.18
N PHE A 154 1.55 -4.66 8.46
CA PHE A 154 2.93 -4.22 8.26
C PHE A 154 3.18 -3.82 6.81
N LYS A 155 2.75 -4.64 5.88
CA LYS A 155 2.82 -4.39 4.44
C LYS A 155 2.09 -3.10 4.03
N ALA A 156 0.88 -2.87 4.54
CA ALA A 156 0.11 -1.66 4.25
C ALA A 156 0.83 -0.40 4.73
N ILE A 157 1.45 -0.43 5.92
CA ILE A 157 2.27 0.67 6.44
C ILE A 157 3.46 0.93 5.52
N VAL A 158 4.23 -0.10 5.19
CA VAL A 158 5.41 0.05 4.31
C VAL A 158 5.00 0.62 2.95
N LEU A 159 3.94 0.08 2.33
CA LEU A 159 3.41 0.59 1.06
C LEU A 159 2.95 2.04 1.15
N SER A 160 2.31 2.43 2.25
CA SER A 160 1.83 3.80 2.47
C SER A 160 2.99 4.79 2.61
N LEU A 161 4.08 4.42 3.28
CA LEU A 161 5.29 5.23 3.35
C LEU A 161 5.98 5.34 1.99
N LEU A 162 6.10 4.23 1.26
CA LEU A 162 6.70 4.19 -0.08
C LEU A 162 5.88 4.96 -1.12
N SER A 163 4.55 5.06 -0.96
CA SER A 163 3.67 5.75 -1.92
C SER A 163 3.97 7.24 -2.09
N TYR A 164 4.82 7.81 -1.24
CA TYR A 164 5.31 9.19 -1.35
C TYR A 164 6.33 9.40 -2.48
N MET A 165 6.89 8.30 -3.01
CA MET A 165 7.86 8.34 -4.10
C MET A 165 7.16 8.32 -5.45
N ASP A 166 7.58 9.19 -6.35
CA ASP A 166 7.10 9.25 -7.74
C ASP A 166 8.09 8.66 -8.75
N TYR A 167 9.32 8.36 -8.35
CA TYR A 167 10.38 7.81 -9.21
C TYR A 167 10.46 6.28 -9.23
N TYR A 168 9.65 5.56 -8.45
CA TYR A 168 9.48 4.12 -8.54
C TYR A 168 8.06 3.71 -8.95
N TYR A 169 7.97 2.62 -9.72
CA TYR A 169 6.76 1.80 -9.76
C TYR A 169 6.76 0.87 -8.55
N ILE A 170 5.81 1.04 -7.67
CA ILE A 170 5.63 0.20 -6.49
C ILE A 170 4.67 -0.92 -6.86
N LYS A 171 5.18 -2.14 -6.95
CA LYS A 171 4.40 -3.35 -7.22
C LYS A 171 4.27 -4.16 -5.94
N SER A 172 3.04 -4.42 -5.52
CA SER A 172 2.74 -5.32 -4.41
C SER A 172 2.19 -6.62 -4.98
N GLU A 173 2.71 -7.76 -4.51
CA GLU A 173 2.32 -9.11 -4.95
C GLU A 173 2.34 -9.28 -6.48
N ALA A 174 3.31 -8.65 -7.14
CA ALA A 174 3.48 -8.82 -8.56
C ALA A 174 3.90 -10.26 -8.87
N GLU A 175 3.17 -10.92 -9.76
CA GLU A 175 3.57 -12.24 -10.21
C GLU A 175 4.87 -12.18 -11.02
N VAL A 176 5.85 -12.94 -10.58
CA VAL A 176 7.14 -13.14 -11.28
C VAL A 176 7.39 -14.64 -11.34
N SER A 177 7.26 -15.24 -12.50
CA SER A 177 7.44 -16.70 -12.71
C SER A 177 6.66 -17.58 -11.70
N GLY A 178 5.41 -17.23 -11.43
CA GLY A 178 4.55 -17.96 -10.47
C GLY A 178 4.91 -17.76 -8.99
N LYS A 179 5.70 -16.73 -8.68
CA LYS A 179 6.03 -16.29 -7.32
C LYS A 179 5.51 -14.87 -7.11
N TYR A 180 5.26 -14.49 -5.86
CA TYR A 180 4.65 -13.22 -5.49
C TYR A 180 5.49 -12.53 -4.41
N PRO A 181 6.55 -11.78 -4.79
CA PRO A 181 7.26 -10.93 -3.84
C PRO A 181 6.32 -9.91 -3.20
N ASP A 182 6.50 -9.64 -1.90
CA ASP A 182 5.62 -8.72 -1.21
C ASP A 182 5.63 -7.33 -1.81
N ILE A 183 6.83 -6.75 -2.03
CA ILE A 183 6.97 -5.44 -2.64
C ILE A 183 8.17 -5.41 -3.58
N MET A 184 7.97 -4.85 -4.77
CA MET A 184 9.03 -4.51 -5.68
C MET A 184 9.00 -3.02 -6.01
N LEU A 185 10.16 -2.38 -5.94
CA LEU A 185 10.39 -1.01 -6.41
C LEU A 185 11.17 -1.07 -7.71
N LEU A 186 10.52 -0.69 -8.81
CA LEU A 186 11.12 -0.68 -10.14
C LEU A 186 11.26 0.77 -10.62
N LYS A 187 12.42 1.12 -11.15
CA LYS A 187 12.67 2.47 -11.71
C LYS A 187 11.59 2.84 -12.73
N ARG A 188 10.97 4.00 -12.59
CA ARG A 188 10.03 4.53 -13.61
C ARG A 188 10.75 4.93 -14.89
N ASN A 189 11.91 5.53 -14.73
CA ASN A 189 12.79 5.88 -15.82
C ASN A 189 14.10 5.09 -15.71
N PRO A 190 14.32 4.06 -16.54
CA PRO A 190 15.55 3.26 -16.51
C PRO A 190 16.82 4.07 -16.82
N PHE A 191 16.68 5.24 -17.47
CA PHE A 191 17.80 6.10 -17.85
C PHE A 191 18.13 7.19 -16.80
N GLU A 192 17.41 7.18 -15.68
CA GLU A 192 17.66 8.13 -14.59
C GLU A 192 18.83 7.64 -13.74
N GLU A 193 19.99 8.27 -13.96
CA GLU A 193 21.25 7.87 -13.31
C GLU A 193 21.29 8.17 -11.81
N GLU A 194 20.41 9.05 -11.32
CA GLU A 194 20.34 9.39 -9.90
C GLU A 194 19.77 8.24 -9.08
N ILE A 195 18.84 7.46 -9.63
CA ILE A 195 18.27 6.30 -8.98
C ILE A 195 19.21 5.10 -9.12
N LYS A 196 19.88 4.72 -8.05
CA LYS A 196 20.97 3.74 -8.08
C LYS A 196 20.52 2.29 -8.02
N SER A 197 19.35 1.99 -7.43
CA SER A 197 18.94 0.61 -7.17
C SER A 197 17.45 0.41 -7.39
N GLU A 198 17.07 -0.79 -7.80
CA GLU A 198 15.74 -1.35 -7.65
C GLU A 198 15.69 -2.21 -6.39
N TYR A 199 14.50 -2.51 -5.88
CA TYR A 199 14.37 -3.24 -4.62
C TYR A 199 13.35 -4.35 -4.71
N LEU A 200 13.61 -5.44 -4.00
CA LEU A 200 12.66 -6.46 -3.66
C LEU A 200 12.64 -6.60 -2.14
N PHE A 201 11.50 -6.36 -1.53
CA PHE A 201 11.26 -6.56 -0.11
C PHE A 201 10.42 -7.80 0.11
N GLU A 202 10.85 -8.62 1.03
CA GLU A 202 10.07 -9.66 1.67
C GLU A 202 9.77 -9.19 3.09
N LEU A 203 8.51 -9.20 3.48
CA LEU A 203 8.04 -8.72 4.77
C LEU A 203 7.68 -9.90 5.65
N LYS A 204 8.08 -9.85 6.91
CA LYS A 204 7.68 -10.83 7.91
C LYS A 204 7.28 -10.11 9.19
N TRP A 205 6.15 -10.48 9.72
CA TRP A 205 5.75 -10.01 11.04
C TRP A 205 6.16 -11.04 12.09
N ALA A 206 6.99 -10.63 13.05
CA ALA A 206 7.45 -11.46 14.16
C ALA A 206 6.79 -11.04 15.46
N ARG A 207 6.38 -11.99 16.26
CA ARG A 207 6.11 -11.77 17.68
C ARG A 207 7.43 -11.81 18.45
N GLN A 208 7.44 -11.22 19.64
CA GLN A 208 8.63 -11.21 20.48
C GLN A 208 9.21 -12.64 20.66
N GLY A 209 10.47 -12.79 20.28
CA GLY A 209 11.20 -14.07 20.33
C GLY A 209 11.08 -14.95 19.07
N GLU A 210 10.36 -14.49 18.03
CA GLU A 210 10.24 -15.20 16.74
C GLU A 210 11.08 -14.55 15.63
N GLU A 211 11.81 -13.48 15.93
CA GLU A 211 12.46 -12.61 14.94
C GLU A 211 13.46 -13.38 14.08
N GLU A 212 14.32 -14.19 14.70
CA GLU A 212 15.32 -14.98 13.97
C GLU A 212 14.68 -16.01 13.03
N LYS A 213 13.63 -16.69 13.50
CA LYS A 213 12.88 -17.67 12.69
C LYS A 213 12.24 -17.01 11.49
N ARG A 214 11.55 -15.88 11.69
CA ARG A 214 10.89 -15.14 10.62
C ARG A 214 11.88 -14.55 9.62
N LEU A 215 13.03 -14.09 10.12
CA LEU A 215 14.11 -13.60 9.26
C LEU A 215 14.65 -14.73 8.36
N GLU A 216 14.85 -15.94 8.89
CA GLU A 216 15.33 -17.07 8.08
C GLU A 216 14.26 -17.52 7.06
N GLU A 217 12.98 -17.57 7.44
CA GLU A 217 11.88 -17.84 6.51
C GLU A 217 11.88 -16.84 5.33
N GLY A 218 12.04 -15.54 5.62
CA GLY A 218 12.14 -14.50 4.60
C GLY A 218 13.38 -14.63 3.72
N ARG A 219 14.54 -14.97 4.30
CA ARG A 219 15.79 -15.22 3.55
C ARG A 219 15.63 -16.37 2.57
N GLU A 220 14.97 -17.46 2.98
CA GLU A 220 14.70 -18.59 2.10
C GLU A 220 13.77 -18.21 0.93
N GLN A 221 12.80 -17.34 1.17
CA GLN A 221 11.94 -16.81 0.10
C GLN A 221 12.74 -15.93 -0.86
N VAL A 222 13.52 -14.99 -0.34
CA VAL A 222 14.38 -14.11 -1.16
C VAL A 222 15.36 -14.93 -2.01
N LYS A 223 16.00 -15.96 -1.47
CA LYS A 223 16.89 -16.86 -2.25
C LYS A 223 16.15 -17.47 -3.45
N LYS A 224 14.88 -17.86 -3.28
CA LYS A 224 14.06 -18.41 -4.38
C LYS A 224 13.78 -17.35 -5.44
N TYR A 225 13.51 -16.10 -5.05
CA TYR A 225 13.31 -15.00 -6.00
C TYR A 225 14.58 -14.66 -6.78
N MET A 226 15.74 -14.64 -6.13
CA MET A 226 17.03 -14.37 -6.76
C MET A 226 17.37 -15.39 -7.87
N CYS A 227 16.76 -16.57 -7.84
CA CYS A 227 16.95 -17.61 -8.86
C CYS A 227 16.06 -17.42 -10.11
N LEU A 228 15.07 -16.53 -10.07
CA LEU A 228 14.14 -16.31 -11.19
C LEU A 228 14.84 -15.57 -12.34
N PRO A 229 14.64 -15.99 -13.59
CA PRO A 229 15.29 -15.37 -14.76
C PRO A 229 15.08 -13.86 -14.83
N GLU A 230 13.84 -13.40 -14.67
CA GLU A 230 13.45 -11.98 -14.75
C GLU A 230 14.09 -11.12 -13.65
N ILE A 231 14.43 -11.73 -12.53
CA ILE A 231 15.11 -11.05 -11.41
C ILE A 231 16.62 -11.03 -11.63
N ARG A 232 17.19 -12.12 -12.18
CA ARG A 232 18.63 -12.20 -12.48
C ARG A 232 19.11 -11.18 -13.51
N GLU A 233 18.24 -10.81 -14.45
CA GLU A 233 18.55 -9.78 -15.44
C GLU A 233 18.68 -8.37 -14.86
N LYS A 234 18.19 -8.16 -13.63
CA LYS A 234 18.20 -6.87 -12.94
C LYS A 234 19.46 -6.69 -12.10
N GLN A 235 20.51 -6.12 -12.74
CA GLN A 235 21.83 -5.97 -12.12
C GLN A 235 21.83 -5.07 -10.85
N ASP A 236 20.92 -4.06 -10.81
CA ASP A 236 20.85 -3.07 -9.74
C ASP A 236 19.84 -3.43 -8.63
N MET A 237 19.26 -4.63 -8.66
CA MET A 237 18.23 -5.02 -7.68
C MET A 237 18.85 -5.42 -6.35
N LYS A 238 18.39 -4.80 -5.29
CA LYS A 238 18.73 -5.11 -3.90
C LYS A 238 17.58 -5.87 -3.23
N PHE A 239 17.95 -6.80 -2.38
CA PHE A 239 17.04 -7.71 -1.72
C PHE A 239 17.08 -7.52 -0.22
N TYR A 240 15.93 -7.35 0.40
CA TYR A 240 15.82 -7.17 1.84
C TYR A 240 14.67 -7.99 2.41
N VAL A 241 14.90 -8.51 3.61
CA VAL A 241 13.86 -9.03 4.48
C VAL A 241 13.66 -8.01 5.59
N LEU A 242 12.45 -7.49 5.72
CA LEU A 242 12.05 -6.61 6.82
C LEU A 242 11.24 -7.44 7.83
N VAL A 243 11.67 -7.45 9.09
CA VAL A 243 11.04 -8.21 10.17
C VAL A 243 10.64 -7.28 11.29
#